data_91ace87d95af345762f47d5aedef13d9
#
_entry.id   91ace87d95af345762f47d5aedef13d9
#
_cell.length_a   1.000
_cell.length_b   1.000
_cell.length_c   1.000
_cell.angle_alpha   90.00
_cell.angle_beta   90.00
_cell.angle_gamma   90.00
#
_symmetry.space_group_name_H-M   'P 1'
#
loop_
_entity.id
_entity.type
_entity.pdbx_description
1 polymer ?
#
loop_
_entity_poly.entity_id
_entity_poly.type
_entity_poly.pdbx_seq_one_letter_code
_entity_poly.pdbx_strand_id
1 'polypeptide(L)'
;SRGLGDVYKRQGGASQNKMDRLKGVLTMNFGKKINVGGEMDYIYSRGYYNSNGNKLLSYRFFGSYITDRYELNAYLSNFNFVNYENGGLTNDQYITNPDDLAENQRNIDSKSYPVRYTDTWNRVRGKQYFLTQRYNLGFTKELEETDEEGNVKEVFIPVSSIIHTIDYEDNRRRFISNDAGIDTCYTHLYGMDASLNDQTSSWNLKNTFALALREGFQDWAKFGLTAFVTFEKRRFRLASQVPGLDY
;
A
#
# COMPACT_ATOMS: atom_id res chain seq x y z
N SER A 1 24.81 -7.61 -15.53
CA SER A 1 23.83 -7.47 -14.44
C SER A 1 22.71 -8.48 -14.63
N ARG A 2 22.48 -9.35 -13.67
CA ARG A 2 21.38 -10.32 -13.70
C ARG A 2 20.18 -9.71 -12.95
N GLY A 3 19.02 -9.62 -13.60
CA GLY A 3 17.76 -9.34 -12.95
C GLY A 3 17.37 -10.53 -12.04
N LEU A 4 16.91 -10.24 -10.85
CA LEU A 4 16.29 -11.21 -9.96
C LEU A 4 14.77 -11.03 -10.09
N GLY A 5 14.09 -12.10 -10.49
CA GLY A 5 12.63 -12.16 -10.52
C GLY A 5 12.15 -13.31 -9.67
N ASP A 6 11.16 -13.08 -8.86
CA ASP A 6 10.48 -14.13 -8.09
C ASP A 6 8.97 -14.03 -8.32
N VAL A 7 8.36 -15.14 -8.66
CA VAL A 7 6.91 -15.26 -8.86
C VAL A 7 6.39 -16.36 -7.96
N TYR A 8 5.48 -15.97 -7.09
CA TYR A 8 4.90 -16.89 -6.11
C TYR A 8 3.39 -16.99 -6.30
N LYS A 9 2.92 -18.24 -6.53
CA LYS A 9 1.50 -18.56 -6.56
C LYS A 9 1.15 -19.47 -5.40
N ARG A 10 0.16 -19.08 -4.59
CA ARG A 10 -0.38 -19.90 -3.52
C ARG A 10 -1.88 -20.07 -3.70
N GLN A 11 -2.33 -21.32 -3.68
CA GLN A 11 -3.74 -21.68 -3.56
C GLN A 11 -3.96 -22.38 -2.22
N GLY A 12 -5.01 -22.01 -1.52
CA GLY A 12 -5.36 -22.58 -0.22
C GLY A 12 -6.88 -22.69 -0.05
N GLY A 13 -7.30 -23.61 0.82
CA GLY A 13 -8.70 -23.85 1.16
C GLY A 13 -9.39 -24.93 0.33
N ALA A 14 -10.51 -25.43 0.85
CA ALA A 14 -11.42 -26.31 0.13
C ALA A 14 -12.00 -25.60 -1.10
N SER A 15 -12.55 -26.34 -2.05
CA SER A 15 -13.09 -25.79 -3.32
C SER A 15 -14.12 -24.67 -3.11
N GLN A 16 -14.80 -24.68 -1.98
CA GLN A 16 -15.80 -23.69 -1.58
C GLN A 16 -15.19 -22.36 -1.09
N ASN A 17 -14.01 -22.42 -0.45
CA ASN A 17 -13.34 -21.29 0.20
C ASN A 17 -12.02 -20.93 -0.50
N LYS A 18 -11.98 -21.06 -1.82
CA LYS A 18 -10.75 -20.79 -2.58
C LYS A 18 -10.15 -19.44 -2.25
N MET A 19 -8.90 -19.48 -1.82
CA MET A 19 -8.04 -18.33 -1.74
C MET A 19 -6.90 -18.51 -2.75
N ASP A 20 -6.82 -17.57 -3.67
CA ASP A 20 -5.75 -17.49 -4.65
C ASP A 20 -4.89 -16.29 -4.35
N ARG A 21 -3.58 -16.47 -4.36
CA ARG A 21 -2.61 -15.38 -4.26
C ARG A 21 -1.58 -15.52 -5.37
N LEU A 22 -1.35 -14.46 -6.08
CA LEU A 22 -0.26 -14.31 -7.03
C LEU A 22 0.61 -13.13 -6.60
N LYS A 23 1.86 -13.41 -6.25
CA LYS A 23 2.85 -12.39 -5.95
C LYS A 23 4.02 -12.52 -6.92
N GLY A 24 4.44 -11.40 -7.46
CA GLY A 24 5.61 -11.31 -8.33
C GLY A 24 6.50 -10.16 -7.91
N VAL A 25 7.80 -10.36 -7.92
CA VAL A 25 8.81 -9.33 -7.70
C VAL A 25 9.85 -9.45 -8.81
N LEU A 26 10.17 -8.32 -9.43
CA LEU A 26 11.23 -8.20 -10.42
C LEU A 26 12.12 -7.02 -10.05
N THR A 27 13.43 -7.25 -10.00
CA THR A 27 14.41 -6.18 -9.79
C THR A 27 15.60 -6.37 -10.69
N MET A 28 16.14 -5.26 -11.20
CA MET A 28 17.29 -5.22 -12.11
C MET A 28 18.25 -4.12 -11.69
N ASN A 29 19.55 -4.43 -11.82
CA ASN A 29 20.62 -3.48 -11.65
C ASN A 29 21.21 -3.12 -13.02
N PHE A 30 21.33 -1.84 -13.29
CA PHE A 30 22.06 -1.31 -14.45
C PHE A 30 23.39 -0.73 -13.99
N GLY A 31 24.43 -1.54 -14.07
CA GLY A 31 25.72 -1.24 -13.48
C GLY A 31 25.66 -1.21 -11.95
N LYS A 32 26.53 -0.37 -11.36
CA LYS A 32 26.62 -0.19 -9.90
C LYS A 32 25.75 0.95 -9.36
N LYS A 33 25.16 1.75 -10.24
CA LYS A 33 24.55 3.04 -9.87
C LYS A 33 23.02 3.03 -9.90
N ILE A 34 22.41 2.17 -10.71
CA ILE A 34 20.97 2.20 -10.95
C ILE A 34 20.36 0.85 -10.55
N ASN A 35 19.33 0.89 -9.74
CA ASN A 35 18.45 -0.23 -9.47
C ASN A 35 17.02 0.17 -9.83
N VAL A 36 16.27 -0.71 -10.49
CA VAL A 36 14.84 -0.55 -10.73
C VAL A 36 14.12 -1.86 -10.46
N GLY A 37 12.91 -1.77 -10.01
CA GLY A 37 12.11 -2.96 -9.76
C GLY A 37 10.62 -2.67 -9.68
N GLY A 38 9.89 -3.77 -9.64
CA GLY A 38 8.45 -3.75 -9.47
C GLY A 38 7.99 -4.97 -8.71
N GLU A 39 6.94 -4.80 -7.95
CA GLU A 39 6.23 -5.87 -7.27
C GLU A 39 4.74 -5.78 -7.54
N MET A 40 4.09 -6.92 -7.59
CA MET A 40 2.65 -7.05 -7.68
C MET A 40 2.20 -8.13 -6.70
N ASP A 41 1.12 -7.86 -5.98
CA ASP A 41 0.47 -8.83 -5.09
C ASP A 41 -1.03 -8.79 -5.36
N TYR A 42 -1.56 -9.91 -5.84
CA TYR A 42 -2.98 -10.10 -6.08
C TYR A 42 -3.49 -11.21 -5.17
N ILE A 43 -4.51 -10.89 -4.39
CA ILE A 43 -5.18 -11.82 -3.48
C ILE A 43 -6.67 -11.83 -3.83
N TYR A 44 -7.21 -13.02 -3.99
CA TYR A 44 -8.64 -13.25 -4.15
C TYR A 44 -9.10 -14.32 -3.19
N SER A 45 -10.13 -14.04 -2.41
CA SER A 45 -10.77 -15.00 -1.53
C SER A 45 -12.28 -14.98 -1.76
N ARG A 46 -12.88 -16.14 -1.93
CA ARG A 46 -14.34 -16.25 -2.06
C ARG A 46 -15.09 -16.04 -0.73
N GLY A 47 -14.37 -16.13 0.40
CA GLY A 47 -14.99 -16.18 1.73
C GLY A 47 -15.69 -17.52 2.01
N TYR A 48 -16.16 -17.69 3.21
CA TYR A 48 -16.83 -18.94 3.64
C TYR A 48 -18.32 -18.95 3.25
N TYR A 49 -19.01 -17.86 3.46
CA TYR A 49 -20.42 -17.69 3.12
C TYR A 49 -20.62 -16.96 1.80
N ASN A 50 -21.87 -16.88 1.32
CA ASN A 50 -22.20 -16.06 0.17
C ASN A 50 -21.89 -14.58 0.42
N SER A 51 -21.55 -13.85 -0.63
CA SER A 51 -21.26 -12.41 -0.60
C SER A 51 -20.27 -11.98 0.49
N ASN A 52 -19.25 -12.81 0.77
CA ASN A 52 -18.20 -12.57 1.74
C ASN A 52 -16.80 -12.74 1.11
N GLY A 53 -16.65 -12.26 -0.10
CA GLY A 53 -15.39 -12.35 -0.83
C GLY A 53 -14.51 -11.11 -0.62
N ASN A 54 -13.21 -11.31 -0.80
CA ASN A 54 -12.21 -10.24 -0.73
C ASN A 54 -11.33 -10.25 -1.97
N LYS A 55 -10.98 -9.06 -2.45
CA LYS A 55 -10.02 -8.86 -3.54
C LYS A 55 -9.02 -7.79 -3.14
N LEU A 56 -7.74 -8.09 -3.26
CA LEU A 56 -6.67 -7.13 -3.13
C LEU A 56 -5.81 -7.18 -4.38
N LEU A 57 -5.60 -6.03 -4.99
CA LEU A 57 -4.55 -5.82 -5.97
C LEU A 57 -3.65 -4.71 -5.48
N SER A 58 -2.38 -5.01 -5.31
CA SER A 58 -1.33 -4.06 -4.94
C SER A 58 -0.20 -4.16 -5.93
N TYR A 59 0.35 -3.04 -6.34
CA TYR A 59 1.58 -2.98 -7.12
C TYR A 59 2.43 -1.80 -6.71
N ARG A 60 3.74 -1.99 -6.79
CA ARG A 60 4.75 -0.98 -6.50
C ARG A 60 5.83 -1.01 -7.57
N PHE A 61 6.22 0.16 -8.04
CA PHE A 61 7.43 0.34 -8.84
C PHE A 61 8.40 1.19 -8.04
N PHE A 62 9.64 0.81 -8.05
CA PHE A 62 10.69 1.50 -7.30
C PHE A 62 11.96 1.61 -8.11
N GLY A 63 12.77 2.59 -7.76
CA GLY A 63 14.07 2.77 -8.35
C GLY A 63 14.99 3.58 -7.46
N SER A 64 16.27 3.34 -7.64
CA SER A 64 17.33 4.09 -6.97
C SER A 64 18.45 4.43 -7.96
N TYR A 65 19.04 5.59 -7.75
CA TYR A 65 20.26 6.05 -8.42
C TYR A 65 21.25 6.50 -7.35
N ILE A 66 22.41 5.90 -7.32
CA ILE A 66 23.40 6.12 -6.27
C ILE A 66 24.75 6.42 -6.90
N THR A 67 25.30 7.57 -6.53
CA THR A 67 26.67 7.99 -6.82
C THR A 67 27.28 8.57 -5.56
N ASP A 68 28.57 8.89 -5.58
CA ASP A 68 29.26 9.48 -4.46
C ASP A 68 28.65 10.82 -4.04
N ARG A 69 28.21 11.61 -5.00
CA ARG A 69 27.69 12.97 -4.78
C ARG A 69 26.17 13.05 -4.74
N TYR A 70 25.46 12.10 -5.35
CA TYR A 70 24.01 12.18 -5.48
C TYR A 70 23.36 10.80 -5.28
N GLU A 71 22.34 10.78 -4.45
CA GLU A 71 21.53 9.60 -4.19
C GLU A 71 20.06 9.96 -4.42
N LEU A 72 19.35 9.12 -5.15
CA LEU A 72 17.92 9.22 -5.40
C LEU A 72 17.27 7.88 -5.09
N ASN A 73 16.20 7.89 -4.32
CA ASN A 73 15.32 6.75 -4.14
C ASN A 73 13.89 7.20 -4.38
N ALA A 74 13.17 6.46 -5.20
CA ALA A 74 11.77 6.77 -5.49
C ALA A 74 10.95 5.49 -5.57
N TYR A 75 9.69 5.57 -5.18
CA TYR A 75 8.71 4.55 -5.48
C TYR A 75 7.33 5.17 -5.71
N LEU A 76 6.55 4.45 -6.48
CA LEU A 76 5.12 4.64 -6.59
C LEU A 76 4.42 3.34 -6.21
N SER A 77 3.41 3.43 -5.42
CA SER A 77 2.60 2.28 -5.06
C SER A 77 1.11 2.58 -5.22
N ASN A 78 0.36 1.54 -5.52
CA ASN A 78 -1.09 1.62 -5.63
C ASN A 78 -1.67 0.33 -5.04
N PHE A 79 -2.76 0.45 -4.30
CA PHE A 79 -3.54 -0.69 -3.88
C PHE A 79 -5.03 -0.44 -4.07
N ASN A 80 -5.74 -1.51 -4.30
CA ASN A 80 -7.18 -1.54 -4.41
C ASN A 80 -7.70 -2.78 -3.69
N PHE A 81 -8.39 -2.55 -2.59
CA PHE A 81 -8.99 -3.58 -1.76
C PHE A 81 -10.50 -3.49 -1.84
N VAL A 82 -11.15 -4.60 -2.14
CA VAL A 82 -12.61 -4.73 -2.15
C VAL A 82 -12.99 -5.85 -1.20
N ASN A 83 -13.87 -5.53 -0.26
CA ASN A 83 -14.45 -6.46 0.69
C ASN A 83 -15.96 -6.49 0.50
N TYR A 84 -16.51 -7.67 0.26
CA TYR A 84 -17.96 -7.88 0.23
C TYR A 84 -18.46 -8.18 1.65
N GLU A 85 -19.54 -7.52 2.03
CA GLU A 85 -20.10 -7.58 3.36
C GLU A 85 -21.52 -8.16 3.29
N ASN A 86 -21.69 -9.34 3.85
CA ASN A 86 -22.97 -10.04 3.76
C ASN A 86 -23.92 -9.80 4.95
N GLY A 87 -23.52 -8.99 5.93
CA GLY A 87 -24.33 -8.68 7.11
C GLY A 87 -24.63 -9.86 8.02
N GLY A 88 -24.01 -11.02 7.78
CA GLY A 88 -24.28 -12.26 8.52
C GLY A 88 -25.41 -13.11 7.94
N LEU A 89 -25.66 -14.24 8.55
CA LEU A 89 -26.77 -15.13 8.19
C LEU A 89 -28.13 -14.52 8.57
N THR A 90 -29.16 -14.85 7.79
CA THR A 90 -30.52 -14.40 8.09
C THR A 90 -31.13 -15.11 9.30
N ASN A 91 -30.64 -16.31 9.63
CA ASN A 91 -31.11 -17.11 10.75
C ASN A 91 -29.91 -17.86 11.38
N ASP A 92 -29.73 -17.72 12.68
CA ASP A 92 -28.67 -18.38 13.45
C ASP A 92 -28.85 -19.90 13.55
N GLN A 93 -30.05 -20.42 13.27
CA GLN A 93 -30.32 -21.88 13.25
C GLN A 93 -29.48 -22.61 12.19
N TYR A 94 -29.04 -21.93 11.12
CA TYR A 94 -28.08 -22.50 10.15
C TYR A 94 -26.74 -22.89 10.78
N ILE A 95 -26.40 -22.31 11.93
CA ILE A 95 -25.18 -22.64 12.66
C ILE A 95 -25.50 -23.55 13.85
N THR A 96 -26.58 -23.26 14.61
CA THR A 96 -26.90 -23.95 15.87
C THR A 96 -27.54 -25.33 15.66
N ASN A 97 -28.41 -25.45 14.66
CA ASN A 97 -29.13 -26.69 14.32
C ASN A 97 -29.17 -26.89 12.81
N PRO A 98 -28.02 -27.11 12.13
CA PRO A 98 -27.99 -27.26 10.69
C PRO A 98 -28.77 -28.47 10.17
N ASP A 99 -28.87 -29.51 10.96
CA ASP A 99 -29.58 -30.75 10.56
C ASP A 99 -31.10 -30.54 10.46
N ASP A 100 -31.68 -29.64 11.25
CA ASP A 100 -33.13 -29.36 11.23
C ASP A 100 -33.52 -28.59 9.96
N LEU A 101 -32.60 -27.83 9.38
CA LEU A 101 -32.82 -27.02 8.17
C LEU A 101 -32.38 -27.74 6.88
N ALA A 102 -31.65 -28.83 7.04
CA ALA A 102 -31.02 -29.53 5.90
C ALA A 102 -31.97 -30.40 5.07
N GLU A 103 -33.24 -30.59 5.46
CA GLU A 103 -34.22 -31.40 4.76
C GLU A 103 -33.59 -32.65 4.08
N ASN A 104 -32.87 -33.50 4.84
CA ASN A 104 -32.16 -34.71 4.37
C ASN A 104 -30.92 -34.48 3.49
N GLN A 105 -30.37 -33.27 3.38
CA GLN A 105 -29.09 -33.04 2.70
C GLN A 105 -27.91 -33.19 3.66
N ARG A 106 -27.09 -34.21 3.50
CA ARG A 106 -25.92 -34.52 4.35
C ARG A 106 -24.78 -33.50 4.31
N ASN A 107 -24.74 -32.63 3.33
CA ASN A 107 -23.72 -31.58 3.21
C ASN A 107 -24.33 -30.33 2.56
N ILE A 108 -24.75 -29.37 3.34
CA ILE A 108 -25.17 -28.06 2.83
C ILE A 108 -23.90 -27.25 2.57
N ASP A 109 -23.78 -26.77 1.34
CA ASP A 109 -22.73 -25.82 1.01
C ASP A 109 -22.96 -24.51 1.78
N SER A 110 -21.97 -24.06 2.55
CA SER A 110 -22.02 -22.78 3.27
C SER A 110 -22.36 -21.58 2.39
N LYS A 111 -22.13 -21.71 1.08
CA LYS A 111 -22.50 -20.70 0.07
C LYS A 111 -23.99 -20.65 -0.23
N SER A 112 -24.74 -21.68 0.08
CA SER A 112 -26.19 -21.70 -0.09
C SER A 112 -26.96 -21.12 1.10
N TYR A 113 -26.29 -20.87 2.22
CA TYR A 113 -26.96 -20.22 3.36
C TYR A 113 -27.37 -18.79 3.02
N PRO A 114 -28.61 -18.41 3.32
CA PRO A 114 -29.10 -17.07 3.04
C PRO A 114 -28.40 -16.07 3.97
N VAL A 115 -27.94 -15.00 3.37
CA VAL A 115 -27.27 -13.88 4.04
C VAL A 115 -28.12 -12.63 3.94
N ARG A 116 -27.90 -11.67 4.84
CA ARG A 116 -28.70 -10.44 4.90
C ARG A 116 -28.47 -9.53 3.71
N TYR A 117 -27.23 -9.46 3.24
CA TYR A 117 -26.83 -8.57 2.13
C TYR A 117 -26.11 -9.36 1.05
N THR A 118 -26.46 -9.08 -0.19
CA THR A 118 -25.89 -9.73 -1.38
C THR A 118 -25.16 -8.77 -2.31
N ASP A 119 -25.47 -7.47 -2.20
CA ASP A 119 -24.89 -6.38 -3.01
C ASP A 119 -24.40 -5.22 -2.14
N THR A 120 -23.70 -5.59 -1.05
CA THR A 120 -23.05 -4.65 -0.13
C THR A 120 -21.54 -4.89 -0.16
N TRP A 121 -20.76 -3.84 -0.37
CA TRP A 121 -19.31 -3.92 -0.44
C TRP A 121 -18.62 -2.63 -0.04
N ASN A 122 -17.41 -2.79 0.47
CA ASN A 122 -16.50 -1.72 0.85
C ASN A 122 -15.25 -1.76 -0.04
N ARG A 123 -14.86 -0.62 -0.58
CA ARG A 123 -13.67 -0.50 -1.40
C ARG A 123 -12.74 0.54 -0.82
N VAL A 124 -11.50 0.13 -0.58
CA VAL A 124 -10.42 1.03 -0.17
C VAL A 124 -9.35 1.02 -1.25
N ARG A 125 -8.96 2.19 -1.71
CA ARG A 125 -7.86 2.33 -2.66
C ARG A 125 -6.94 3.44 -2.20
N GLY A 126 -5.65 3.24 -2.41
CA GLY A 126 -4.65 4.23 -2.09
C GLY A 126 -3.56 4.29 -3.14
N LYS A 127 -2.97 5.47 -3.27
CA LYS A 127 -1.79 5.73 -4.09
C LYS A 127 -0.78 6.43 -3.22
N GLN A 128 0.47 6.06 -3.37
CA GLN A 128 1.59 6.74 -2.72
C GLN A 128 2.69 6.99 -3.73
N TYR A 129 3.21 8.19 -3.71
CA TYR A 129 4.36 8.62 -4.50
C TYR A 129 5.40 9.14 -3.52
N PHE A 130 6.52 8.46 -3.46
CA PHE A 130 7.62 8.79 -2.58
C PHE A 130 8.87 9.05 -3.40
N LEU A 131 9.56 10.12 -3.05
CA LEU A 131 10.86 10.46 -3.61
C LEU A 131 11.72 11.04 -2.49
N THR A 132 12.93 10.52 -2.34
CA THR A 132 13.96 11.13 -1.50
C THR A 132 15.22 11.28 -2.31
N GLN A 133 15.82 12.44 -2.23
CA GLN A 133 17.07 12.76 -2.89
C GLN A 133 18.03 13.40 -1.90
N ARG A 134 19.30 13.03 -2.05
CA ARG A 134 20.40 13.52 -1.24
C ARG A 134 21.51 14.02 -2.14
N TYR A 135 21.98 15.21 -1.89
CA TYR A 135 23.16 15.74 -2.51
C TYR A 135 24.27 15.88 -1.47
N ASN A 136 25.37 15.15 -1.66
CA ASN A 136 26.52 15.13 -0.78
C ASN A 136 27.49 16.25 -1.15
N LEU A 137 27.78 17.10 -0.17
CA LEU A 137 28.82 18.12 -0.24
C LEU A 137 30.06 17.63 0.48
N GLY A 138 31.21 17.79 -0.14
CA GLY A 138 32.47 17.30 0.41
C GLY A 138 33.66 17.63 -0.47
N PHE A 139 34.77 16.97 -0.22
CA PHE A 139 36.01 17.14 -0.96
C PHE A 139 36.56 15.80 -1.43
N THR A 140 37.37 15.86 -2.46
CA THR A 140 38.08 14.68 -2.97
C THR A 140 39.46 14.62 -2.31
N LYS A 141 39.83 13.44 -1.82
CA LYS A 141 41.17 13.17 -1.26
C LYS A 141 41.86 12.14 -2.14
N GLU A 142 43.09 12.44 -2.50
CA GLU A 142 43.98 11.50 -3.16
C GLU A 142 44.45 10.44 -2.12
N LEU A 143 44.41 9.19 -2.53
CA LEU A 143 44.95 8.07 -1.76
C LEU A 143 46.40 7.82 -2.22
N GLU A 144 47.23 7.28 -1.31
CA GLU A 144 48.60 6.84 -1.62
C GLU A 144 48.64 5.60 -2.55
N GLU A 145 47.46 5.05 -2.88
CA GLU A 145 47.32 3.89 -3.76
C GLU A 145 47.09 4.35 -5.21
N THR A 146 47.80 3.69 -6.12
CA THR A 146 47.58 3.84 -7.58
C THR A 146 46.68 2.72 -8.09
N ASP A 147 45.89 3.00 -9.14
CA ASP A 147 45.12 1.98 -9.85
C ASP A 147 46.05 1.13 -10.75
N GLU A 148 45.47 0.11 -11.41
CA GLU A 148 46.18 -0.77 -12.34
C GLU A 148 46.79 -0.04 -13.54
N GLU A 149 46.33 1.19 -13.83
CA GLU A 149 46.77 2.05 -14.91
C GLU A 149 47.82 3.10 -14.44
N GLY A 150 48.18 3.12 -13.15
CA GLY A 150 49.17 4.03 -12.57
C GLY A 150 48.61 5.41 -12.17
N ASN A 151 47.28 5.62 -12.18
CA ASN A 151 46.65 6.86 -11.75
C ASN A 151 46.43 6.83 -10.23
N VAL A 152 46.57 7.97 -9.57
CA VAL A 152 46.27 8.12 -8.14
C VAL A 152 44.78 7.93 -7.92
N LYS A 153 44.40 7.02 -7.02
CA LYS A 153 43.02 6.81 -6.64
C LYS A 153 42.48 8.00 -5.87
N GLU A 154 41.37 8.55 -6.33
CA GLU A 154 40.66 9.61 -5.67
C GLU A 154 39.42 9.07 -4.95
N VAL A 155 39.19 9.49 -3.70
CA VAL A 155 38.01 9.15 -2.94
C VAL A 155 37.27 10.42 -2.53
N PHE A 156 35.97 10.46 -2.78
CA PHE A 156 35.10 11.55 -2.35
C PHE A 156 34.73 11.37 -0.88
N ILE A 157 35.04 12.36 -0.04
CA ILE A 157 34.72 12.39 1.38
C ILE A 157 33.55 13.35 1.59
N PRO A 158 32.33 12.84 1.87
CA PRO A 158 31.19 13.68 2.17
C PRO A 158 31.28 14.28 3.58
N VAL A 159 31.11 15.60 3.67
CA VAL A 159 31.11 16.38 4.91
C VAL A 159 29.70 16.67 5.36
N SER A 160 28.87 17.11 4.42
CA SER A 160 27.47 17.46 4.66
C SER A 160 26.60 16.98 3.53
N SER A 161 25.29 16.97 3.76
CA SER A 161 24.32 16.57 2.73
C SER A 161 23.08 17.44 2.82
N ILE A 162 22.56 17.81 1.66
CA ILE A 162 21.24 18.40 1.52
C ILE A 162 20.29 17.28 1.12
N ILE A 163 19.20 17.11 1.87
CA ILE A 163 18.23 16.04 1.66
C ILE A 163 16.88 16.67 1.43
N HIS A 164 16.18 16.19 0.39
CA HIS A 164 14.82 16.57 0.11
C HIS A 164 13.97 15.32 -0.06
N THR A 165 12.86 15.25 0.66
CA THR A 165 11.92 14.15 0.60
C THR A 165 10.52 14.67 0.30
N ILE A 166 9.87 14.07 -0.68
CA ILE A 166 8.46 14.28 -1.02
C ILE A 166 7.74 12.98 -0.76
N ASP A 167 6.65 13.05 -0.01
CA ASP A 167 5.72 11.94 0.21
C ASP A 167 4.30 12.44 -0.04
N TYR A 168 3.66 11.86 -1.05
CA TYR A 168 2.30 12.16 -1.42
C TYR A 168 1.45 10.90 -1.33
N GLU A 169 0.35 11.00 -0.59
CA GLU A 169 -0.63 9.93 -0.44
C GLU A 169 -2.02 10.43 -0.85
N ASP A 170 -2.75 9.59 -1.61
CA ASP A 170 -4.18 9.78 -1.94
C ASP A 170 -4.92 8.50 -1.57
N ASN A 171 -5.82 8.59 -0.61
CA ASN A 171 -6.60 7.48 -0.11
C ASN A 171 -8.09 7.74 -0.30
N ARG A 172 -8.82 6.72 -0.75
CA ARG A 172 -10.27 6.78 -0.96
C ARG A 172 -10.93 5.53 -0.45
N ARG A 173 -11.98 5.71 0.31
CA ARG A 173 -12.89 4.66 0.72
C ARG A 173 -14.25 4.91 0.11
N ARG A 174 -14.91 3.85 -0.33
CA ARG A 174 -16.29 3.87 -0.81
C ARG A 174 -17.03 2.68 -0.23
N PHE A 175 -18.13 2.97 0.44
CA PHE A 175 -19.06 1.95 0.94
C PHE A 175 -20.32 2.03 0.10
N ILE A 176 -20.74 0.91 -0.47
CA ILE A 176 -21.92 0.83 -1.33
C ILE A 176 -22.79 -0.32 -0.83
N SER A 177 -24.08 -0.05 -0.74
CA SER A 177 -25.10 -1.08 -0.56
C SER A 177 -26.31 -0.76 -1.42
N ASN A 178 -26.71 -1.74 -2.22
CA ASN A 178 -27.94 -1.71 -3.00
C ASN A 178 -28.99 -2.68 -2.42
N ASP A 179 -28.69 -3.31 -1.29
CA ASP A 179 -29.59 -4.24 -0.65
C ASP A 179 -30.79 -3.51 0.02
N ALA A 180 -31.97 -4.06 -0.13
CA ALA A 180 -33.15 -3.60 0.58
C ALA A 180 -33.00 -3.81 2.08
N GLY A 181 -33.40 -2.85 2.90
CA GLY A 181 -33.33 -2.92 4.35
C GLY A 181 -31.97 -2.57 4.95
N ILE A 182 -31.04 -2.05 4.15
CA ILE A 182 -29.76 -1.53 4.66
C ILE A 182 -29.97 -0.37 5.63
N ASP A 183 -31.04 0.39 5.45
CA ASP A 183 -31.50 1.47 6.32
C ASP A 183 -31.81 1.01 7.74
N THR A 184 -32.24 -0.22 7.92
CA THR A 184 -32.53 -0.78 9.25
C THR A 184 -31.28 -1.24 10.01
N CYS A 185 -30.14 -1.36 9.31
CA CYS A 185 -28.87 -1.77 9.92
C CYS A 185 -28.21 -0.66 10.73
N TYR A 186 -28.50 0.60 10.40
CA TYR A 186 -27.90 1.77 11.05
C TYR A 186 -28.91 2.55 11.85
N THR A 187 -28.51 2.94 13.06
CA THR A 187 -29.39 3.70 13.97
C THR A 187 -29.68 5.13 13.46
N HIS A 188 -28.78 5.68 12.63
CA HIS A 188 -28.92 7.03 12.08
C HIS A 188 -28.45 7.02 10.62
N LEU A 189 -29.37 7.32 9.72
CA LEU A 189 -29.09 7.56 8.31
C LEU A 189 -29.41 9.02 8.01
N TYR A 190 -28.50 9.69 7.32
CA TYR A 190 -28.67 11.09 6.91
C TYR A 190 -29.21 11.23 5.47
N GLY A 191 -29.75 10.17 4.91
CA GLY A 191 -30.36 10.15 3.58
C GLY A 191 -31.57 9.23 3.54
N MET A 192 -32.51 9.50 2.64
CA MET A 192 -33.76 8.75 2.50
C MET A 192 -33.74 7.77 1.31
N ASP A 193 -32.59 7.57 0.67
CA ASP A 193 -32.50 6.68 -0.48
C ASP A 193 -32.37 5.22 -0.04
N ALA A 194 -33.01 4.33 -0.81
CA ALA A 194 -32.95 2.88 -0.60
C ALA A 194 -31.56 2.27 -0.86
N SER A 195 -30.61 3.06 -1.33
CA SER A 195 -29.23 2.68 -1.58
C SER A 195 -28.25 3.56 -0.82
N LEU A 196 -27.19 2.97 -0.30
CA LEU A 196 -26.14 3.67 0.40
C LEU A 196 -24.88 3.77 -0.47
N ASN A 197 -24.32 4.96 -0.60
CA ASN A 197 -23.11 5.20 -1.37
C ASN A 197 -22.26 6.29 -0.70
N ASP A 198 -21.55 5.89 0.37
CA ASP A 198 -20.69 6.80 1.11
C ASP A 198 -19.28 6.79 0.56
N GLN A 199 -18.69 7.97 0.42
CA GLN A 199 -17.33 8.12 -0.03
C GLN A 199 -16.55 9.02 0.92
N THR A 200 -15.38 8.56 1.35
CA THR A 200 -14.38 9.38 2.00
C THR A 200 -13.12 9.44 1.14
N SER A 201 -12.51 10.59 1.10
CA SER A 201 -11.25 10.79 0.41
C SER A 201 -10.32 11.65 1.26
N SER A 202 -9.05 11.31 1.23
CA SER A 202 -8.01 12.11 1.89
C SER A 202 -6.77 12.12 1.03
N TRP A 203 -6.09 13.25 1.01
CA TRP A 203 -4.74 13.30 0.48
C TRP A 203 -3.83 14.02 1.45
N ASN A 204 -2.58 13.64 1.43
CA ASN A 204 -1.52 14.19 2.26
C ASN A 204 -0.28 14.44 1.40
N LEU A 205 0.28 15.62 1.50
CA LEU A 205 1.53 15.98 0.86
C LEU A 205 2.51 16.45 1.93
N LYS A 206 3.62 15.73 2.09
CA LYS A 206 4.73 16.09 2.94
C LYS A 206 5.95 16.46 2.11
N ASN A 207 6.55 17.60 2.43
CA ASN A 207 7.85 18.02 1.92
C ASN A 207 8.78 18.19 3.10
N THR A 208 9.87 17.45 3.13
CA THR A 208 10.89 17.53 4.18
C THR A 208 12.20 17.97 3.56
N PHE A 209 12.78 19.02 4.09
CA PHE A 209 14.13 19.48 3.76
C PHE A 209 15.01 19.25 4.98
N ALA A 210 16.16 18.66 4.77
CA ALA A 210 17.12 18.41 5.83
C ALA A 210 18.54 18.80 5.40
N LEU A 211 19.31 19.28 6.38
CA LEU A 211 20.74 19.48 6.28
C LEU A 211 21.41 18.55 7.29
N ALA A 212 22.27 17.66 6.78
CA ALA A 212 22.97 16.69 7.59
C ALA A 212 24.48 16.97 7.57
N LEU A 213 25.09 17.03 8.75
CA LEU A 213 26.53 17.01 8.95
C LEU A 213 26.93 15.56 9.27
N ARG A 214 27.92 15.02 8.57
CA ARG A 214 28.40 13.65 8.78
C ARG A 214 29.50 13.61 9.83
N GLU A 215 29.57 12.51 10.56
CA GLU A 215 30.72 12.18 11.39
C GLU A 215 31.87 11.63 10.55
N GLY A 216 33.10 11.71 11.07
CA GLY A 216 34.26 11.00 10.51
C GLY A 216 34.92 11.66 9.29
N PHE A 217 34.50 12.83 8.84
CA PHE A 217 35.16 13.56 7.74
C PHE A 217 36.52 14.17 8.16
N GLN A 218 36.73 14.30 9.46
CA GLN A 218 37.98 14.69 10.12
C GLN A 218 38.10 13.96 11.47
N ASP A 219 39.31 13.82 12.01
CA ASP A 219 39.59 13.08 13.25
C ASP A 219 38.84 13.64 14.47
N TRP A 220 38.56 14.95 14.50
CA TRP A 220 37.81 15.61 15.56
C TRP A 220 36.31 15.51 15.42
N ALA A 221 35.81 15.18 14.22
CA ALA A 221 34.36 15.11 13.91
C ALA A 221 33.77 13.78 14.38
N LYS A 222 33.56 13.65 15.68
CA LYS A 222 33.07 12.41 16.34
C LYS A 222 31.56 12.26 16.36
N PHE A 223 30.79 13.23 15.86
CA PHE A 223 29.32 13.20 15.87
C PHE A 223 28.74 13.70 14.55
N GLY A 224 27.59 13.18 14.20
CA GLY A 224 26.77 13.68 13.13
C GLY A 224 25.59 14.51 13.68
N LEU A 225 25.12 15.47 12.92
CA LEU A 225 23.96 16.30 13.23
C LEU A 225 23.06 16.41 12.01
N THR A 226 21.76 16.25 12.20
CA THR A 226 20.77 16.51 11.15
C THR A 226 19.70 17.46 11.66
N ALA A 227 19.52 18.56 10.97
CA ALA A 227 18.40 19.47 11.16
C ALA A 227 17.43 19.33 9.98
N PHE A 228 16.14 19.33 10.26
CA PHE A 228 15.13 19.21 9.22
C PHE A 228 13.90 20.07 9.50
N VAL A 229 13.19 20.40 8.42
CA VAL A 229 11.89 21.05 8.46
C VAL A 229 10.93 20.28 7.55
N THR A 230 9.72 20.08 8.03
CA THR A 230 8.65 19.40 7.27
C THR A 230 7.46 20.33 7.09
N PHE A 231 7.05 20.48 5.86
CA PHE A 231 5.82 21.14 5.47
C PHE A 231 4.81 20.07 5.09
N GLU A 232 3.66 20.07 5.77
CA GLU A 232 2.61 19.10 5.54
C GLU A 232 1.30 19.79 5.20
N LYS A 233 0.65 19.33 4.12
CA LYS A 233 -0.68 19.75 3.74
C LYS A 233 -1.58 18.53 3.59
N ARG A 234 -2.68 18.54 4.35
CA ARG A 234 -3.68 17.46 4.33
C ARG A 234 -5.04 18.01 3.90
N ARG A 235 -5.79 17.16 3.23
CA ARG A 235 -7.19 17.40 2.98
C ARG A 235 -7.97 16.11 3.25
N PHE A 236 -9.03 16.24 3.99
CA PHE A 236 -10.01 15.18 4.18
C PHE A 236 -11.35 15.65 3.64
N ARG A 237 -12.04 14.77 2.95
CA ARG A 237 -13.38 15.03 2.42
C ARG A 237 -14.26 13.83 2.71
N LEU A 238 -15.39 14.10 3.34
CA LEU A 238 -16.51 13.19 3.45
C LEU A 238 -17.54 13.63 2.41
N ALA A 239 -17.81 12.77 1.43
CA ALA A 239 -18.89 13.01 0.47
C ALA A 239 -20.04 12.08 0.82
N SER A 240 -21.11 12.68 1.30
CA SER A 240 -22.40 12.03 1.53
C SER A 240 -23.32 12.23 0.33
N GLN A 241 -24.30 11.36 0.15
CA GLN A 241 -25.40 11.58 -0.82
C GLN A 241 -26.32 12.71 -0.41
N VAL A 242 -26.23 13.19 0.83
CA VAL A 242 -27.05 14.30 1.31
C VAL A 242 -26.41 15.62 0.86
N PRO A 243 -27.10 16.44 0.05
CA PRO A 243 -26.60 17.75 -0.38
C PRO A 243 -26.28 18.63 0.83
N GLY A 244 -25.09 19.23 0.85
CA GLY A 244 -24.68 20.15 1.90
C GLY A 244 -23.95 19.50 3.09
N LEU A 245 -23.75 18.18 3.11
CA LEU A 245 -22.94 17.48 4.12
C LEU A 245 -21.51 17.13 3.66
N ASP A 246 -20.97 17.87 2.72
CA ASP A 246 -19.57 17.80 2.33
C ASP A 246 -18.70 18.57 3.34
N TYR A 247 -17.77 17.89 4.05
CA TYR A 247 -16.81 18.45 4.99
C TYR A 247 -15.38 18.38 4.47
#